data_dff4ea6a94b3686c3f26169d41fcc796
#
_entry.id   dff4ea6a94b3686c3f26169d41fcc796
#
_cell.length_a   1.000
_cell.length_b   1.000
_cell.length_c   1.000
_cell.angle_alpha   90.00
_cell.angle_beta   90.00
_cell.angle_gamma   90.00
#
_symmetry.space_group_name_H-M   'P 1'
#
loop_
_entity.id
_entity.type
_entity.pdbx_description
1 polymer ?
#
loop_
_entity_poly.entity_id
_entity_poly.type
_entity_poly.pdbx_seq_one_letter_code
_entity_poly.pdbx_strand_id
1 'polypeptide(L)'
;MKHTHAQLNLDSLKLGKAQKKKEDNLMKQLRSSMQLLRNCLFQNEECKMAALKAHLVPVLHSLWPWFLTDNSSMQIALHLLCVYTANYPTGCASLCWASGGQSSLPSARSSAGNSLMHSILKLASQLSNDNSPIQQVVFCLLSNLALSHDCKSIIQKSNFLQNFLSLSLPKGGHKNPSSVSTLWLKLLLNISFGEDGQQMMMKINGFLDQIVEMCEYKHKSSQHLALLILHNICFSPTNKPKILANDKAIAVLSACLESDSCAVQRIGAASLWALLHNYQKAKVTLKNPSIRRRIDEAYSLVKKTNTQPEDELHAYYLKCLENIVQLLD
;
A
#
# COMPACT_ATOMS: atom_id res chain seq x y z
N MET A 1 -16.41 9.59 -24.06
CA MET A 1 -15.37 10.31 -23.29
C MET A 1 -14.58 11.31 -24.16
N LYS A 2 -13.88 10.91 -25.26
CA LYS A 2 -13.11 11.85 -26.12
C LYS A 2 -13.96 12.99 -26.69
N HIS A 3 -15.16 12.69 -27.19
CA HIS A 3 -16.10 13.71 -27.71
C HIS A 3 -16.55 14.67 -26.60
N THR A 4 -16.88 14.17 -25.44
CA THR A 4 -17.28 14.99 -24.28
C THR A 4 -16.14 15.91 -23.83
N HIS A 5 -14.89 15.43 -23.85
CA HIS A 5 -13.71 16.24 -23.55
C HIS A 5 -13.55 17.42 -24.52
N ALA A 6 -13.71 17.18 -25.83
CA ALA A 6 -13.63 18.25 -26.82
C ALA A 6 -14.69 19.33 -26.60
N GLN A 7 -15.91 18.93 -26.25
CA GLN A 7 -17.02 19.89 -25.98
C GLN A 7 -16.75 20.70 -24.70
N LEU A 8 -16.28 20.08 -23.61
CA LEU A 8 -15.94 20.78 -22.37
C LEU A 8 -14.83 21.81 -22.56
N ASN A 9 -13.84 21.52 -23.40
CA ASN A 9 -12.74 22.47 -23.68
C ASN A 9 -13.16 23.67 -24.51
N LEU A 10 -14.16 23.52 -25.37
CA LEU A 10 -14.66 24.62 -26.25
C LEU A 10 -15.59 25.58 -25.53
N ASP A 11 -16.34 25.10 -24.53
CA ASP A 11 -17.44 25.85 -23.92
C ASP A 11 -17.01 26.64 -22.65
N SER A 12 -15.76 26.56 -22.22
CA SER A 12 -15.31 27.13 -20.94
C SER A 12 -15.20 28.65 -20.84
N LEU A 13 -15.44 29.39 -21.93
CA LEU A 13 -15.11 30.82 -22.01
C LEU A 13 -16.30 31.82 -21.97
N LYS A 14 -17.58 31.37 -21.98
CA LYS A 14 -18.75 32.30 -21.89
C LYS A 14 -19.96 31.67 -21.19
N LEU A 15 -20.21 32.02 -19.92
CA LEU A 15 -21.27 31.41 -19.10
C LEU A 15 -22.59 32.19 -19.05
N GLY A 16 -23.62 31.64 -19.70
CA GLY A 16 -25.03 31.94 -19.43
C GLY A 16 -25.75 30.72 -18.78
N LYS A 17 -26.95 30.91 -18.20
CA LYS A 17 -27.74 29.83 -17.54
C LYS A 17 -27.96 28.59 -18.42
N ALA A 18 -28.14 28.75 -19.73
CA ALA A 18 -28.31 27.68 -20.69
C ALA A 18 -27.02 26.84 -20.88
N GLN A 19 -25.87 27.49 -20.81
CA GLN A 19 -24.55 26.88 -20.93
C GLN A 19 -24.21 26.03 -19.71
N LYS A 20 -24.53 26.51 -18.49
CA LYS A 20 -24.39 25.74 -17.25
C LYS A 20 -25.20 24.45 -17.29
N LYS A 21 -26.45 24.48 -17.75
CA LYS A 21 -27.30 23.30 -17.91
C LYS A 21 -26.72 22.29 -18.93
N LYS A 22 -26.09 22.79 -20.00
CA LYS A 22 -25.43 21.95 -21.01
C LYS A 22 -24.20 21.28 -20.43
N GLU A 23 -23.38 22.02 -19.67
CA GLU A 23 -22.19 21.50 -18.95
C GLU A 23 -22.57 20.44 -17.91
N ASP A 24 -23.62 20.66 -17.10
CA ASP A 24 -24.16 19.70 -16.17
C ASP A 24 -24.58 18.38 -16.86
N ASN A 25 -25.22 18.46 -18.02
CA ASN A 25 -25.61 17.30 -18.82
C ASN A 25 -24.40 16.55 -19.37
N LEU A 26 -23.35 17.24 -19.83
CA LEU A 26 -22.12 16.63 -20.31
C LEU A 26 -21.37 15.91 -19.19
N MET A 27 -21.31 16.53 -18.01
CA MET A 27 -20.71 15.91 -16.83
C MET A 27 -21.50 14.67 -16.38
N LYS A 28 -22.84 14.71 -16.45
CA LYS A 28 -23.69 13.54 -16.17
C LYS A 28 -23.42 12.40 -17.16
N GLN A 29 -23.35 12.69 -18.46
CA GLN A 29 -23.02 11.71 -19.50
C GLN A 29 -21.62 11.12 -19.29
N LEU A 30 -20.63 11.96 -18.95
CA LEU A 30 -19.27 11.54 -18.65
C LEU A 30 -19.25 10.57 -17.46
N ARG A 31 -19.95 10.90 -16.36
CA ARG A 31 -20.06 10.01 -15.19
C ARG A 31 -20.68 8.66 -15.56
N SER A 32 -21.78 8.67 -16.30
CA SER A 32 -22.43 7.42 -16.76
C SER A 32 -21.52 6.58 -17.66
N SER A 33 -20.78 7.22 -18.58
CA SER A 33 -19.80 6.53 -19.44
C SER A 33 -18.65 5.91 -18.66
N MET A 34 -18.13 6.62 -17.64
CA MET A 34 -17.09 6.08 -16.77
C MET A 34 -17.60 4.91 -15.91
N GLN A 35 -18.84 4.98 -15.41
CA GLN A 35 -19.46 3.88 -14.66
C GLN A 35 -19.67 2.64 -15.53
N LEU A 36 -20.16 2.82 -16.75
CA LEU A 36 -20.31 1.72 -17.72
C LEU A 36 -18.96 1.09 -18.02
N LEU A 37 -17.95 1.90 -18.35
CA LEU A 37 -16.61 1.42 -18.64
C LEU A 37 -16.01 0.66 -17.44
N ARG A 38 -16.18 1.18 -16.22
CA ARG A 38 -15.76 0.47 -14.99
C ARG A 38 -16.36 -0.93 -14.90
N ASN A 39 -17.65 -1.07 -15.21
CA ASN A 39 -18.32 -2.36 -15.17
C ASN A 39 -17.79 -3.31 -16.25
N CYS A 40 -17.49 -2.81 -17.45
CA CYS A 40 -16.87 -3.60 -18.54
C CYS A 40 -15.45 -4.07 -18.19
N LEU A 41 -14.68 -3.26 -17.44
CA LEU A 41 -13.30 -3.60 -17.05
C LEU A 41 -13.21 -4.52 -15.84
N PHE A 42 -14.31 -4.68 -15.08
CA PHE A 42 -14.30 -5.47 -13.86
C PHE A 42 -14.01 -6.95 -14.16
N GLN A 43 -12.92 -7.46 -13.61
CA GLN A 43 -12.44 -8.84 -13.83
C GLN A 43 -12.33 -9.26 -15.31
N ASN A 44 -12.12 -8.30 -16.22
CA ASN A 44 -12.02 -8.55 -17.65
C ASN A 44 -10.71 -7.98 -18.22
N GLU A 45 -9.74 -8.85 -18.39
CA GLU A 45 -8.40 -8.48 -18.87
C GLU A 45 -8.41 -8.01 -20.31
N GLU A 46 -9.20 -8.62 -21.18
CA GLU A 46 -9.32 -8.23 -22.58
C GLU A 46 -9.85 -6.79 -22.71
N CYS A 47 -10.89 -6.45 -21.93
CA CYS A 47 -11.40 -5.09 -21.87
C CYS A 47 -10.35 -4.11 -21.33
N LYS A 48 -9.52 -4.50 -20.36
CA LYS A 48 -8.41 -3.67 -19.86
C LYS A 48 -7.36 -3.44 -20.94
N MET A 49 -6.99 -4.46 -21.69
CA MET A 49 -6.08 -4.33 -22.85
C MET A 49 -6.66 -3.42 -23.94
N ALA A 50 -7.95 -3.56 -24.25
CA ALA A 50 -8.63 -2.69 -25.21
C ALA A 50 -8.65 -1.23 -24.71
N ALA A 51 -8.89 -1.00 -23.44
CA ALA A 51 -8.85 0.32 -22.82
C ALA A 51 -7.45 0.96 -22.88
N LEU A 52 -6.39 0.17 -22.66
CA LEU A 52 -5.00 0.61 -22.83
C LEU A 52 -4.74 1.07 -24.29
N LYS A 53 -5.09 0.22 -25.26
CA LYS A 53 -4.98 0.56 -26.70
C LYS A 53 -5.80 1.77 -27.10
N ALA A 54 -6.96 1.98 -26.47
CA ALA A 54 -7.80 3.14 -26.67
C ALA A 54 -7.33 4.41 -25.93
N HIS A 55 -6.15 4.37 -25.32
CA HIS A 55 -5.55 5.49 -24.59
C HIS A 55 -6.42 6.02 -23.43
N LEU A 56 -7.00 5.11 -22.64
CA LEU A 56 -7.83 5.47 -21.48
C LEU A 56 -7.12 6.44 -20.52
N VAL A 57 -5.87 6.16 -20.16
CA VAL A 57 -5.10 6.96 -19.19
C VAL A 57 -4.84 8.39 -19.68
N PRO A 58 -4.34 8.63 -20.92
CA PRO A 58 -4.24 9.98 -21.48
C PRO A 58 -5.57 10.74 -21.50
N VAL A 59 -6.68 10.07 -21.83
CA VAL A 59 -8.02 10.71 -21.82
C VAL A 59 -8.42 11.11 -20.40
N LEU A 60 -8.25 10.24 -19.41
CA LEU A 60 -8.56 10.58 -18.00
C LEU A 60 -7.64 11.69 -17.47
N HIS A 61 -6.37 11.70 -17.87
CA HIS A 61 -5.44 12.74 -17.48
C HIS A 61 -5.83 14.11 -18.07
N SER A 62 -6.24 14.17 -19.32
CA SER A 62 -6.73 15.42 -19.93
C SER A 62 -8.04 15.94 -19.31
N LEU A 63 -8.85 15.05 -18.72
CA LEU A 63 -10.08 15.40 -18.00
C LEU A 63 -9.82 15.72 -16.51
N TRP A 64 -8.59 15.52 -16.01
CA TRP A 64 -8.28 15.67 -14.59
C TRP A 64 -8.66 17.02 -13.97
N PRO A 65 -8.41 18.17 -14.64
CA PRO A 65 -8.85 19.47 -14.14
C PRO A 65 -10.37 19.56 -13.89
N TRP A 66 -11.17 18.90 -14.73
CA TRP A 66 -12.63 18.86 -14.56
C TRP A 66 -13.06 17.99 -13.38
N PHE A 67 -12.35 16.88 -13.14
CA PHE A 67 -12.62 16.04 -11.98
C PHE A 67 -12.32 16.76 -10.66
N LEU A 68 -11.34 17.66 -10.63
CA LEU A 68 -11.02 18.47 -9.45
C LEU A 68 -12.13 19.45 -9.07
N THR A 69 -13.02 19.82 -10.00
CA THR A 69 -14.15 20.72 -9.73
C THR A 69 -15.41 19.99 -9.28
N ASP A 70 -15.49 18.67 -9.43
CA ASP A 70 -16.67 17.86 -9.06
C ASP A 70 -16.28 16.56 -8.37
N ASN A 71 -16.51 16.52 -7.07
CA ASN A 71 -16.19 15.36 -6.22
C ASN A 71 -16.85 14.05 -6.71
N SER A 72 -18.05 14.12 -7.26
CA SER A 72 -18.74 12.93 -7.79
C SER A 72 -18.02 12.35 -9.00
N SER A 73 -17.60 13.19 -9.93
CA SER A 73 -16.84 12.78 -11.11
C SER A 73 -15.45 12.29 -10.72
N MET A 74 -14.78 12.94 -9.77
CA MET A 74 -13.49 12.52 -9.22
C MET A 74 -13.59 11.11 -8.61
N GLN A 75 -14.60 10.87 -7.77
CA GLN A 75 -14.79 9.57 -7.13
C GLN A 75 -15.02 8.46 -8.16
N ILE A 76 -15.85 8.72 -9.19
CA ILE A 76 -16.12 7.76 -10.27
C ILE A 76 -14.86 7.47 -11.09
N ALA A 77 -14.08 8.51 -11.43
CA ALA A 77 -12.82 8.36 -12.16
C ALA A 77 -11.80 7.53 -11.37
N LEU A 78 -11.67 7.78 -10.07
CA LEU A 78 -10.80 7.00 -9.19
C LEU A 78 -11.25 5.53 -9.07
N HIS A 79 -12.56 5.27 -8.93
CA HIS A 79 -13.08 3.90 -8.94
C HIS A 79 -12.83 3.19 -10.27
N LEU A 80 -12.97 3.89 -11.40
CA LEU A 80 -12.60 3.35 -12.71
C LEU A 80 -11.13 2.96 -12.76
N LEU A 81 -10.24 3.82 -12.26
CA LEU A 81 -8.80 3.55 -12.20
C LEU A 81 -8.49 2.39 -11.25
N CYS A 82 -9.16 2.26 -10.09
CA CYS A 82 -9.00 1.12 -9.21
C CYS A 82 -9.31 -0.21 -9.91
N VAL A 83 -10.43 -0.27 -10.66
CA VAL A 83 -10.81 -1.47 -11.41
C VAL A 83 -9.85 -1.75 -12.56
N TYR A 84 -9.44 -0.69 -13.28
CA TYR A 84 -8.49 -0.81 -14.40
C TYR A 84 -7.12 -1.35 -13.94
N THR A 85 -6.61 -0.89 -12.81
CA THR A 85 -5.28 -1.25 -12.30
C THR A 85 -5.25 -2.56 -11.49
N ALA A 86 -6.40 -3.05 -11.03
CA ALA A 86 -6.48 -4.27 -10.23
C ALA A 86 -5.98 -5.48 -11.02
N ASN A 87 -4.94 -6.15 -10.52
CA ASN A 87 -4.28 -7.31 -11.15
C ASN A 87 -3.85 -7.07 -12.61
N TYR A 88 -3.49 -5.82 -12.96
CA TYR A 88 -3.09 -5.44 -14.30
C TYR A 88 -1.82 -4.56 -14.29
N PRO A 89 -0.62 -5.16 -14.19
CA PRO A 89 0.65 -4.43 -14.06
C PRO A 89 0.93 -3.42 -15.18
N THR A 90 0.61 -3.80 -16.45
CA THR A 90 0.76 -2.89 -17.60
C THR A 90 -0.17 -1.68 -17.48
N GLY A 91 -1.38 -1.88 -16.98
CA GLY A 91 -2.31 -0.80 -16.66
C GLY A 91 -1.76 0.13 -15.60
N CYS A 92 -1.16 -0.41 -14.53
CA CYS A 92 -0.50 0.40 -13.50
C CYS A 92 0.64 1.23 -14.11
N ALA A 93 1.55 0.61 -14.88
CA ALA A 93 2.67 1.29 -15.51
C ALA A 93 2.22 2.42 -16.46
N SER A 94 1.07 2.25 -17.14
CA SER A 94 0.54 3.26 -18.05
C SER A 94 0.21 4.61 -17.38
N LEU A 95 -0.06 4.62 -16.07
CA LEU A 95 -0.31 5.85 -15.30
C LEU A 95 0.96 6.69 -15.14
N CYS A 96 2.14 6.08 -15.28
CA CYS A 96 3.43 6.75 -15.16
C CYS A 96 3.89 7.39 -16.47
N TRP A 97 3.23 7.07 -17.60
CA TRP A 97 3.63 7.59 -18.91
C TRP A 97 3.25 9.08 -19.04
N ALA A 98 4.16 9.86 -19.60
CA ALA A 98 3.90 11.27 -19.84
C ALA A 98 2.80 11.45 -20.90
N SER A 99 1.92 12.44 -20.69
CA SER A 99 0.90 12.82 -21.65
C SER A 99 1.53 13.61 -22.79
N GLY A 100 2.09 12.95 -23.79
CA GLY A 100 2.64 13.64 -24.95
C GLY A 100 3.63 12.79 -25.72
N GLY A 101 3.17 12.03 -26.67
CA GLY A 101 4.00 11.48 -27.74
C GLY A 101 4.19 9.97 -27.69
N GLN A 102 3.66 9.33 -28.70
CA GLN A 102 4.20 8.09 -29.25
C GLN A 102 5.65 8.39 -29.69
N SER A 103 6.63 8.13 -28.83
CA SER A 103 7.99 7.93 -29.27
C SER A 103 8.55 6.73 -28.54
N SER A 104 8.83 5.72 -29.34
CA SER A 104 9.40 4.43 -29.02
C SER A 104 10.88 4.50 -28.62
N LEU A 105 11.28 5.44 -27.77
CA LEU A 105 12.63 5.51 -27.22
C LEU A 105 12.58 6.05 -25.78
N PRO A 106 13.24 5.40 -24.82
CA PRO A 106 13.38 5.93 -23.46
C PRO A 106 14.40 7.07 -23.48
N SER A 107 14.01 8.23 -24.01
CA SER A 107 14.77 9.45 -23.85
C SER A 107 14.53 9.99 -22.45
N ALA A 108 15.51 9.73 -21.59
CA ALA A 108 15.60 10.22 -20.24
C ALA A 108 15.65 11.74 -20.19
N ARG A 109 14.53 12.43 -20.21
CA ARG A 109 14.36 13.84 -19.77
C ARG A 109 13.03 14.45 -20.21
N SER A 110 11.92 13.70 -20.18
CA SER A 110 10.60 14.35 -20.21
C SER A 110 10.22 14.74 -18.78
N SER A 111 9.93 16.01 -18.58
CA SER A 111 9.56 16.69 -17.33
C SER A 111 8.93 15.80 -16.27
N ALA A 112 9.68 15.54 -15.22
CA ALA A 112 9.33 14.72 -14.07
C ALA A 112 8.16 15.34 -13.27
N GLY A 113 6.96 15.35 -13.81
CA GLY A 113 5.80 15.95 -13.12
C GLY A 113 4.49 15.91 -13.91
N ASN A 114 4.45 15.30 -15.09
CA ASN A 114 3.30 15.41 -16.00
C ASN A 114 2.66 14.05 -16.34
N SER A 115 2.57 13.14 -15.39
CA SER A 115 1.81 11.89 -15.56
C SER A 115 0.58 11.87 -14.65
N LEU A 116 -0.39 11.01 -14.98
CA LEU A 116 -1.58 10.84 -14.16
C LEU A 116 -1.20 10.36 -12.74
N MET A 117 -0.14 9.56 -12.60
CA MET A 117 0.38 9.12 -11.30
C MET A 117 0.77 10.31 -10.40
N HIS A 118 1.44 11.34 -10.93
CA HIS A 118 1.79 12.55 -10.18
C HIS A 118 0.53 13.34 -9.77
N SER A 119 -0.48 13.40 -10.65
CA SER A 119 -1.74 14.05 -10.34
C SER A 119 -2.49 13.35 -9.21
N ILE A 120 -2.47 12.01 -9.17
CA ILE A 120 -3.05 11.20 -8.09
C ILE A 120 -2.31 11.44 -6.77
N LEU A 121 -0.97 11.43 -6.77
CA LEU A 121 -0.17 11.70 -5.57
C LEU A 121 -0.40 13.12 -5.04
N LYS A 122 -0.49 14.11 -5.93
CA LYS A 122 -0.80 15.49 -5.55
C LYS A 122 -2.19 15.56 -4.90
N LEU A 123 -3.21 14.93 -5.48
CA LEU A 123 -4.53 14.84 -4.88
C LEU A 123 -4.46 14.19 -3.51
N ALA A 124 -3.81 13.03 -3.38
CA ALA A 124 -3.68 12.31 -2.13
C ALA A 124 -3.02 13.16 -1.02
N SER A 125 -2.00 13.96 -1.38
CA SER A 125 -1.30 14.86 -0.45
C SER A 125 -2.14 16.06 0.02
N GLN A 126 -3.18 16.41 -0.73
CA GLN A 126 -4.07 17.54 -0.42
C GLN A 126 -5.33 17.14 0.36
N LEU A 127 -5.62 15.84 0.45
CA LEU A 127 -6.80 15.36 1.16
C LEU A 127 -6.60 15.51 2.68
N SER A 128 -7.62 16.07 3.33
CA SER A 128 -7.69 16.14 4.79
C SER A 128 -7.93 14.74 5.40
N ASN A 129 -7.66 14.61 6.70
CA ASN A 129 -7.83 13.34 7.44
C ASN A 129 -9.28 13.01 7.81
N ASP A 130 -10.23 13.47 7.02
CA ASP A 130 -11.66 13.36 7.31
C ASP A 130 -12.30 12.03 6.92
N ASN A 131 -11.49 11.06 6.49
CA ASN A 131 -11.98 9.75 6.04
C ASN A 131 -13.01 9.85 4.91
N SER A 132 -12.86 10.84 4.03
CA SER A 132 -13.78 11.06 2.91
C SER A 132 -13.80 9.87 1.95
N PRO A 133 -14.90 9.63 1.21
CA PRO A 133 -14.97 8.60 0.19
C PRO A 133 -13.86 8.72 -0.86
N ILE A 134 -13.48 9.94 -1.23
CA ILE A 134 -12.37 10.19 -2.17
C ILE A 134 -11.05 9.72 -1.59
N GLN A 135 -10.77 10.03 -0.32
CA GLN A 135 -9.56 9.60 0.36
C GLN A 135 -9.45 8.06 0.40
N GLN A 136 -10.54 7.36 0.74
CA GLN A 136 -10.56 5.90 0.76
C GLN A 136 -10.23 5.31 -0.62
N VAL A 137 -10.84 5.84 -1.69
CA VAL A 137 -10.63 5.34 -3.04
C VAL A 137 -9.21 5.64 -3.53
N VAL A 138 -8.67 6.83 -3.23
CA VAL A 138 -7.27 7.19 -3.56
C VAL A 138 -6.29 6.22 -2.92
N PHE A 139 -6.45 5.90 -1.62
CA PHE A 139 -5.56 4.95 -0.94
C PHE A 139 -5.70 3.53 -1.47
N CYS A 140 -6.91 3.11 -1.83
CA CYS A 140 -7.14 1.84 -2.52
C CYS A 140 -6.39 1.80 -3.86
N LEU A 141 -6.47 2.88 -4.64
CA LEU A 141 -5.75 3.00 -5.91
C LEU A 141 -4.23 2.99 -5.71
N LEU A 142 -3.70 3.78 -4.78
CA LEU A 142 -2.27 3.80 -4.47
C LEU A 142 -1.75 2.43 -4.00
N SER A 143 -2.57 1.68 -3.26
CA SER A 143 -2.24 0.31 -2.86
C SER A 143 -2.07 -0.62 -4.06
N ASN A 144 -2.95 -0.54 -5.08
CA ASN A 144 -2.79 -1.28 -6.33
C ASN A 144 -1.53 -0.85 -7.09
N LEU A 145 -1.30 0.47 -7.19
CA LEU A 145 -0.18 1.05 -7.93
C LEU A 145 1.18 0.70 -7.30
N ALA A 146 1.24 0.56 -5.97
CA ALA A 146 2.45 0.19 -5.25
C ALA A 146 2.99 -1.22 -5.59
N LEU A 147 2.20 -2.07 -6.25
CA LEU A 147 2.64 -3.36 -6.77
C LEU A 147 3.43 -3.22 -8.10
N SER A 148 3.25 -2.12 -8.83
CA SER A 148 4.02 -1.82 -10.03
C SER A 148 5.35 -1.16 -9.67
N HIS A 149 6.45 -1.64 -10.25
CA HIS A 149 7.80 -1.08 -10.02
C HIS A 149 7.87 0.41 -10.35
N ASP A 150 7.33 0.83 -11.49
CA ASP A 150 7.39 2.22 -11.95
C ASP A 150 6.60 3.15 -11.02
N CYS A 151 5.38 2.76 -10.67
CA CYS A 151 4.53 3.53 -9.75
C CYS A 151 5.16 3.59 -8.35
N LYS A 152 5.68 2.47 -7.85
CA LYS A 152 6.37 2.41 -6.56
C LYS A 152 7.57 3.35 -6.52
N SER A 153 8.38 3.39 -7.57
CA SER A 153 9.52 4.32 -7.69
C SER A 153 9.07 5.79 -7.59
N ILE A 154 7.94 6.16 -8.20
CA ILE A 154 7.40 7.52 -8.11
C ILE A 154 6.88 7.81 -6.69
N ILE A 155 6.17 6.88 -6.06
CA ILE A 155 5.72 7.01 -4.66
C ILE A 155 6.93 7.21 -3.74
N GLN A 156 7.98 6.42 -3.91
CA GLN A 156 9.19 6.49 -3.10
C GLN A 156 9.94 7.81 -3.26
N LYS A 157 10.01 8.36 -4.47
CA LYS A 157 10.68 9.64 -4.75
C LYS A 157 9.86 10.85 -4.30
N SER A 158 8.57 10.66 -4.06
CA SER A 158 7.70 11.72 -3.54
C SER A 158 7.80 11.82 -2.02
N ASN A 159 7.58 13.02 -1.46
CA ASN A 159 7.47 13.20 -0.01
C ASN A 159 6.09 12.77 0.54
N PHE A 160 5.27 12.13 -0.27
CA PHE A 160 3.90 11.74 0.08
C PHE A 160 3.82 10.92 1.36
N LEU A 161 4.63 9.85 1.48
CA LEU A 161 4.58 8.97 2.65
C LEU A 161 5.00 9.68 3.93
N GLN A 162 6.01 10.55 3.86
CA GLN A 162 6.48 11.32 5.01
C GLN A 162 5.41 12.31 5.51
N ASN A 163 4.75 13.01 4.58
CA ASN A 163 3.67 13.92 4.91
C ASN A 163 2.46 13.19 5.50
N PHE A 164 2.22 11.96 5.06
CA PHE A 164 1.07 11.18 5.47
C PHE A 164 1.24 10.50 6.84
N LEU A 165 2.45 10.17 7.27
CA LEU A 165 2.71 9.62 8.60
C LEU A 165 2.24 10.54 9.72
N SER A 166 2.44 11.84 9.57
CA SER A 166 1.97 12.83 10.57
C SER A 166 0.44 12.94 10.64
N LEU A 167 -0.26 12.46 9.61
CA LEU A 167 -1.71 12.59 9.46
C LEU A 167 -2.48 11.33 9.91
N SER A 168 -1.83 10.16 9.99
CA SER A 168 -2.51 8.86 9.97
C SER A 168 -2.84 8.25 11.32
N LEU A 169 -2.33 8.82 12.41
CA LEU A 169 -2.61 8.27 13.74
C LEU A 169 -3.75 9.03 14.42
N PRO A 170 -4.80 8.35 14.84
CA PRO A 170 -5.74 8.92 15.82
C PRO A 170 -4.97 9.13 17.13
N LYS A 171 -4.58 10.35 17.40
CA LYS A 171 -4.05 10.72 18.71
C LYS A 171 -5.15 10.49 19.75
N GLY A 172 -4.95 9.49 20.58
CA GLY A 172 -5.78 9.22 21.75
C GLY A 172 -7.00 8.35 21.50
N GLY A 173 -6.90 7.09 21.88
CA GLY A 173 -8.01 6.32 22.43
C GLY A 173 -9.20 5.96 21.55
N HIS A 174 -9.25 6.30 20.29
CA HIS A 174 -10.33 5.86 19.41
C HIS A 174 -10.26 4.35 19.17
N LYS A 175 -11.26 3.64 19.68
CA LYS A 175 -11.34 2.16 19.71
C LYS A 175 -11.37 1.49 18.33
N ASN A 176 -11.60 2.24 17.23
CA ASN A 176 -11.63 1.70 15.89
C ASN A 176 -10.70 2.50 14.96
N PRO A 177 -9.71 1.85 14.32
CA PRO A 177 -8.95 2.50 13.27
C PRO A 177 -9.90 2.94 12.15
N SER A 178 -9.67 4.11 11.58
CA SER A 178 -10.43 4.55 10.43
C SER A 178 -10.20 3.58 9.26
N SER A 179 -11.15 3.47 8.34
CA SER A 179 -10.97 2.66 7.12
C SER A 179 -9.73 3.10 6.32
N VAL A 180 -9.38 4.37 6.40
CA VAL A 180 -8.17 4.95 5.80
C VAL A 180 -6.90 4.38 6.42
N SER A 181 -6.84 4.18 7.75
CA SER A 181 -5.67 3.56 8.40
C SER A 181 -5.39 2.16 7.89
N THR A 182 -6.44 1.36 7.67
CA THR A 182 -6.30 0.02 7.09
C THR A 182 -5.80 0.07 5.64
N LEU A 183 -6.32 0.98 4.83
CA LEU A 183 -5.88 1.17 3.44
C LEU A 183 -4.44 1.69 3.37
N TRP A 184 -4.06 2.58 4.28
CA TRP A 184 -2.69 3.05 4.42
C TRP A 184 -1.73 1.91 4.78
N LEU A 185 -2.09 1.05 5.74
CA LEU A 185 -1.30 -0.14 6.07
C LEU A 185 -1.17 -1.08 4.86
N LYS A 186 -2.21 -1.27 4.05
CA LYS A 186 -2.13 -2.05 2.82
C LYS A 186 -1.15 -1.44 1.82
N LEU A 187 -1.17 -0.12 1.65
CA LEU A 187 -0.20 0.58 0.81
C LEU A 187 1.24 0.34 1.30
N LEU A 188 1.49 0.52 2.60
CA LEU A 188 2.81 0.28 3.19
C LEU A 188 3.25 -1.18 3.06
N LEU A 189 2.34 -2.13 3.26
CA LEU A 189 2.62 -3.55 3.06
C LEU A 189 3.08 -3.81 1.62
N ASN A 190 2.37 -3.28 0.62
CA ASN A 190 2.75 -3.45 -0.78
C ASN A 190 4.11 -2.81 -1.12
N ILE A 191 4.44 -1.69 -0.49
CA ILE A 191 5.76 -1.06 -0.61
C ILE A 191 6.85 -1.93 0.05
N SER A 192 6.54 -2.59 1.17
CA SER A 192 7.50 -3.37 1.97
C SER A 192 7.99 -4.68 1.32
N PHE A 193 7.37 -5.13 0.23
CA PHE A 193 7.83 -6.34 -0.48
C PHE A 193 9.19 -6.18 -1.18
N GLY A 194 9.68 -4.96 -1.38
CA GLY A 194 10.99 -4.70 -1.96
C GLY A 194 11.96 -4.08 -0.94
N GLU A 195 13.24 -4.42 -1.05
CA GLU A 195 14.28 -3.90 -0.15
C GLU A 195 14.33 -2.36 -0.15
N ASP A 196 14.23 -1.73 -1.33
CA ASP A 196 14.18 -0.27 -1.47
C ASP A 196 13.03 0.34 -0.66
N GLY A 197 11.86 -0.28 -0.71
CA GLY A 197 10.69 0.13 0.07
C GLY A 197 10.91 -0.02 1.57
N GLN A 198 11.49 -1.14 2.01
CA GLN A 198 11.83 -1.40 3.41
C GLN A 198 12.81 -0.35 3.95
N GLN A 199 13.87 -0.06 3.19
CA GLN A 199 14.87 0.95 3.57
C GLN A 199 14.30 2.36 3.58
N MET A 200 13.46 2.70 2.60
CA MET A 200 12.82 4.01 2.52
C MET A 200 11.92 4.25 3.73
N MET A 201 11.06 3.29 4.08
CA MET A 201 10.16 3.43 5.23
C MET A 201 10.93 3.63 6.54
N MET A 202 12.05 2.91 6.73
CA MET A 202 12.90 3.03 7.92
C MET A 202 13.70 4.35 7.99
N LYS A 203 13.76 5.14 6.90
CA LYS A 203 14.31 6.50 6.91
C LYS A 203 13.31 7.55 7.40
N ILE A 204 12.02 7.22 7.42
CA ILE A 204 10.97 8.12 7.87
C ILE A 204 11.00 8.20 9.40
N ASN A 205 11.07 9.41 9.94
CA ASN A 205 11.14 9.61 11.38
C ASN A 205 9.87 9.10 12.08
N GLY A 206 10.04 8.31 13.13
CA GLY A 206 8.93 7.76 13.92
C GLY A 206 8.18 6.60 13.27
N PHE A 207 8.57 6.17 12.06
CA PHE A 207 7.87 5.09 11.34
C PHE A 207 7.88 3.77 12.12
N LEU A 208 9.05 3.36 12.63
CA LEU A 208 9.17 2.09 13.36
C LEU A 208 8.29 2.10 14.62
N ASP A 209 8.36 3.18 15.41
CA ASP A 209 7.57 3.30 16.64
C ASP A 209 6.07 3.27 16.35
N GLN A 210 5.65 3.91 15.27
CA GLN A 210 4.27 3.92 14.81
C GLN A 210 3.78 2.53 14.40
N ILE A 211 4.56 1.79 13.61
CA ILE A 211 4.19 0.44 13.21
C ILE A 211 4.14 -0.50 14.41
N VAL A 212 5.10 -0.39 15.35
CA VAL A 212 5.12 -1.16 16.58
C VAL A 212 3.88 -0.88 17.44
N GLU A 213 3.49 0.40 17.60
CA GLU A 213 2.26 0.76 18.30
C GLU A 213 1.02 0.16 17.62
N MET A 214 0.97 0.15 16.29
CA MET A 214 -0.14 -0.45 15.55
C MET A 214 -0.19 -1.98 15.65
N CYS A 215 0.94 -2.65 15.94
CA CYS A 215 0.96 -4.09 16.24
C CYS A 215 0.27 -4.43 17.56
N GLU A 216 0.13 -3.47 18.48
CA GLU A 216 -0.56 -3.67 19.77
C GLU A 216 -2.07 -3.33 19.70
N TYR A 217 -2.58 -2.87 18.56
CA TYR A 217 -3.99 -2.51 18.41
C TYR A 217 -4.91 -3.72 18.54
N LYS A 218 -6.05 -3.51 19.21
CA LYS A 218 -7.09 -4.55 19.37
C LYS A 218 -7.82 -4.92 18.07
N HIS A 219 -7.71 -4.09 17.03
CA HIS A 219 -8.33 -4.34 15.75
C HIS A 219 -7.50 -5.33 14.92
N LYS A 220 -7.95 -6.59 14.90
CA LYS A 220 -7.20 -7.73 14.34
C LYS A 220 -6.65 -7.50 12.92
N SER A 221 -7.42 -6.89 12.01
CA SER A 221 -6.95 -6.67 10.62
C SER A 221 -5.84 -5.64 10.53
N SER A 222 -5.89 -4.54 11.29
CA SER A 222 -4.82 -3.53 11.31
C SER A 222 -3.58 -4.06 12.03
N GLN A 223 -3.75 -4.77 13.14
CA GLN A 223 -2.67 -5.46 13.84
C GLN A 223 -1.93 -6.42 12.91
N HIS A 224 -2.67 -7.27 12.20
CA HIS A 224 -2.08 -8.25 11.28
C HIS A 224 -1.28 -7.58 10.16
N LEU A 225 -1.82 -6.51 9.55
CA LEU A 225 -1.10 -5.75 8.52
C LEU A 225 0.17 -5.09 9.06
N ALA A 226 0.10 -4.50 10.26
CA ALA A 226 1.26 -3.89 10.90
C ALA A 226 2.35 -4.93 11.21
N LEU A 227 1.97 -6.12 11.72
CA LEU A 227 2.89 -7.23 11.94
C LEU A 227 3.55 -7.72 10.65
N LEU A 228 2.80 -7.82 9.54
CA LEU A 228 3.37 -8.17 8.24
C LEU A 228 4.37 -7.13 7.73
N ILE A 229 4.08 -5.83 7.93
CA ILE A 229 5.02 -4.76 7.59
C ILE A 229 6.28 -4.87 8.44
N LEU A 230 6.13 -5.04 9.77
CA LEU A 230 7.25 -5.22 10.69
C LEU A 230 8.08 -6.45 10.29
N HIS A 231 7.44 -7.56 9.95
CA HIS A 231 8.08 -8.75 9.42
C HIS A 231 8.92 -8.44 8.17
N ASN A 232 8.32 -7.79 7.16
CA ASN A 232 9.02 -7.50 5.91
C ASN A 232 10.25 -6.61 6.12
N ILE A 233 10.19 -5.60 6.99
CA ILE A 233 11.35 -4.72 7.26
C ILE A 233 12.48 -5.43 8.01
N CYS A 234 12.22 -6.57 8.67
CA CYS A 234 13.25 -7.39 9.34
C CYS A 234 14.23 -8.07 8.36
N PHE A 235 13.86 -8.21 7.08
CA PHE A 235 14.72 -8.88 6.10
C PHE A 235 15.91 -8.01 5.68
N SER A 236 15.75 -6.69 5.58
CA SER A 236 16.84 -5.82 5.15
C SER A 236 17.94 -5.74 6.21
N PRO A 237 19.20 -6.09 5.88
CA PRO A 237 20.31 -6.04 6.82
C PRO A 237 20.52 -4.66 7.43
N THR A 238 20.23 -3.59 6.67
CA THR A 238 20.42 -2.20 7.11
C THR A 238 19.40 -1.78 8.16
N ASN A 239 18.24 -2.45 8.24
CA ASN A 239 17.17 -2.16 9.18
C ASN A 239 17.37 -2.87 10.54
N LYS A 240 18.03 -4.05 10.54
CA LYS A 240 18.20 -4.88 11.74
C LYS A 240 18.76 -4.14 12.97
N PRO A 241 19.80 -3.29 12.85
CA PRO A 241 20.30 -2.56 14.01
C PRO A 241 19.24 -1.66 14.67
N LYS A 242 18.43 -0.97 13.88
CA LYS A 242 17.38 -0.08 14.40
C LYS A 242 16.24 -0.86 15.05
N ILE A 243 15.86 -2.00 14.45
CA ILE A 243 14.79 -2.87 14.99
C ILE A 243 15.25 -3.49 16.31
N LEU A 244 16.48 -4.00 16.37
CA LEU A 244 17.05 -4.61 17.58
C LEU A 244 17.30 -3.62 18.72
N ALA A 245 17.50 -2.34 18.39
CA ALA A 245 17.62 -1.26 19.37
C ALA A 245 16.25 -0.76 19.88
N ASN A 246 15.15 -1.23 19.31
CA ASN A 246 13.80 -0.88 19.73
C ASN A 246 13.22 -2.01 20.59
N ASP A 247 13.29 -1.85 21.91
CA ASP A 247 12.85 -2.87 22.88
C ASP A 247 11.38 -3.24 22.70
N LYS A 248 10.51 -2.27 22.31
CA LYS A 248 9.09 -2.53 22.07
C LYS A 248 8.90 -3.41 20.83
N ALA A 249 9.66 -3.19 19.74
CA ALA A 249 9.58 -4.02 18.56
C ALA A 249 9.91 -5.50 18.89
N ILE A 250 10.97 -5.72 19.66
CA ILE A 250 11.39 -7.07 20.08
C ILE A 250 10.36 -7.68 21.04
N ALA A 251 9.83 -6.89 21.98
CA ALA A 251 8.78 -7.34 22.89
C ALA A 251 7.52 -7.78 22.14
N VAL A 252 7.06 -6.99 21.15
CA VAL A 252 5.91 -7.32 20.31
C VAL A 252 6.16 -8.60 19.51
N LEU A 253 7.31 -8.72 18.84
CA LEU A 253 7.62 -9.90 18.02
C LEU A 253 7.73 -11.17 18.89
N SER A 254 8.32 -11.08 20.08
CA SER A 254 8.39 -12.22 20.99
C SER A 254 7.04 -12.59 21.60
N ALA A 255 6.17 -11.59 21.91
CA ALA A 255 4.82 -11.83 22.40
C ALA A 255 3.91 -12.50 21.36
N CYS A 256 4.20 -12.33 20.05
CA CYS A 256 3.46 -13.04 19.00
C CYS A 256 3.54 -14.57 19.16
N LEU A 257 4.61 -15.11 19.75
CA LEU A 257 4.76 -16.56 19.97
C LEU A 257 3.74 -17.12 20.96
N GLU A 258 3.21 -16.27 21.85
CA GLU A 258 2.21 -16.61 22.87
C GLU A 258 0.76 -16.34 22.40
N SER A 259 0.57 -15.92 21.14
CA SER A 259 -0.76 -15.59 20.58
C SER A 259 -1.62 -16.83 20.36
N ASP A 260 -2.94 -16.70 20.57
CA ASP A 260 -3.92 -17.75 20.21
C ASP A 260 -4.06 -17.94 18.68
N SER A 261 -3.54 -17.00 17.88
CA SER A 261 -3.60 -17.05 16.43
C SER A 261 -2.34 -17.66 15.83
N CYS A 262 -2.46 -18.85 15.21
CA CYS A 262 -1.36 -19.49 14.51
C CYS A 262 -0.72 -18.60 13.41
N ALA A 263 -1.51 -17.73 12.78
CA ALA A 263 -0.99 -16.78 11.80
C ALA A 263 -0.06 -15.75 12.46
N VAL A 264 -0.41 -15.23 13.63
CA VAL A 264 0.40 -14.28 14.39
C VAL A 264 1.67 -14.96 14.93
N GLN A 265 1.54 -16.18 15.44
CA GLN A 265 2.71 -16.96 15.92
C GLN A 265 3.75 -17.16 14.81
N ARG A 266 3.29 -17.53 13.60
CA ARG A 266 4.16 -17.70 12.42
C ARG A 266 4.88 -16.41 12.03
N ILE A 267 4.16 -15.28 12.02
CA ILE A 267 4.75 -13.96 11.70
C ILE A 267 5.84 -13.62 12.74
N GLY A 268 5.56 -13.82 14.03
CA GLY A 268 6.53 -13.59 15.10
C GLY A 268 7.79 -14.41 14.93
N ALA A 269 7.66 -15.73 14.79
CA ALA A 269 8.79 -16.63 14.60
C ALA A 269 9.60 -16.30 13.33
N ALA A 270 8.93 -16.10 12.20
CA ALA A 270 9.58 -15.75 10.94
C ALA A 270 10.34 -14.41 11.03
N SER A 271 9.78 -13.44 11.77
CA SER A 271 10.44 -12.14 12.00
C SER A 271 11.67 -12.25 12.86
N LEU A 272 11.60 -13.01 13.98
CA LEU A 272 12.74 -13.25 14.85
C LEU A 272 13.84 -14.03 14.13
N TRP A 273 13.46 -15.02 13.32
CA TRP A 273 14.43 -15.73 12.48
C TRP A 273 15.06 -14.81 11.43
N ALA A 274 14.26 -13.97 10.75
CA ALA A 274 14.79 -13.00 9.79
C ALA A 274 15.80 -12.03 10.43
N LEU A 275 15.58 -11.60 11.67
CA LEU A 275 16.52 -10.77 12.43
C LEU A 275 17.84 -11.50 12.72
N LEU A 276 17.77 -12.78 13.09
CA LEU A 276 18.96 -13.60 13.39
C LEU A 276 19.73 -13.99 12.13
N HIS A 277 19.05 -14.25 11.04
CA HIS A 277 19.65 -14.76 9.82
C HIS A 277 20.77 -13.82 9.32
N ASN A 278 22.00 -14.37 9.22
CA ASN A 278 23.19 -13.64 8.82
C ASN A 278 23.49 -12.36 9.63
N TYR A 279 23.05 -12.29 10.91
CA TYR A 279 23.28 -11.13 11.75
C TYR A 279 23.57 -11.50 13.21
N GLN A 280 24.86 -11.75 13.52
CA GLN A 280 25.31 -12.26 14.82
C GLN A 280 24.94 -11.36 16.02
N LYS A 281 24.87 -10.04 15.82
CA LYS A 281 24.51 -9.10 16.91
C LYS A 281 23.09 -9.33 17.43
N ALA A 282 22.20 -9.90 16.64
CA ALA A 282 20.84 -10.24 17.08
C ALA A 282 20.83 -11.31 18.18
N LYS A 283 21.85 -12.20 18.23
CA LYS A 283 21.96 -13.23 19.27
C LYS A 283 21.98 -12.64 20.67
N VAL A 284 22.67 -11.52 20.86
CA VAL A 284 22.78 -10.87 22.18
C VAL A 284 21.42 -10.44 22.69
N THR A 285 20.64 -9.80 21.85
CA THR A 285 19.27 -9.34 22.18
C THR A 285 18.33 -10.52 22.43
N LEU A 286 18.36 -11.55 21.56
CA LEU A 286 17.42 -12.67 21.63
C LEU A 286 17.83 -13.74 22.68
N LYS A 287 19.06 -13.70 23.21
CA LYS A 287 19.47 -14.47 24.36
C LYS A 287 18.97 -13.90 25.70
N ASN A 288 18.28 -12.76 25.70
CA ASN A 288 17.60 -12.26 26.89
C ASN A 288 16.70 -13.37 27.48
N PRO A 289 16.81 -13.67 28.80
CA PRO A 289 16.14 -14.82 29.42
C PRO A 289 14.61 -14.85 29.17
N SER A 290 13.94 -13.69 29.17
CA SER A 290 12.50 -13.63 28.95
C SER A 290 12.12 -13.98 27.50
N ILE A 291 12.92 -13.54 26.53
CA ILE A 291 12.69 -13.82 25.10
C ILE A 291 13.03 -15.26 24.79
N ARG A 292 14.18 -15.74 25.30
CA ARG A 292 14.64 -17.12 25.13
C ARG A 292 13.60 -18.10 25.65
N ARG A 293 13.07 -17.87 26.87
CA ARG A 293 12.02 -18.71 27.44
C ARG A 293 10.79 -18.82 26.51
N ARG A 294 10.29 -17.70 25.97
CA ARG A 294 9.14 -17.71 25.03
C ARG A 294 9.43 -18.53 23.79
N ILE A 295 10.64 -18.42 23.24
CA ILE A 295 11.08 -19.22 22.08
C ILE A 295 11.09 -20.71 22.42
N ASP A 296 11.69 -21.10 23.56
CA ASP A 296 11.80 -22.48 23.98
C ASP A 296 10.45 -23.12 24.34
N GLU A 297 9.56 -22.36 24.98
CA GLU A 297 8.17 -22.77 25.26
C GLU A 297 7.38 -22.99 23.97
N ALA A 298 7.45 -22.01 23.00
CA ALA A 298 6.79 -22.13 21.70
C ALA A 298 7.32 -23.35 20.91
N TYR A 299 8.64 -23.54 20.88
CA TYR A 299 9.26 -24.69 20.22
C TYR A 299 8.82 -26.02 20.82
N SER A 300 8.83 -26.11 22.17
CA SER A 300 8.41 -27.32 22.90
C SER A 300 6.94 -27.65 22.67
N LEU A 301 6.07 -26.62 22.60
CA LEU A 301 4.65 -26.78 22.37
C LEU A 301 4.38 -27.30 20.95
N VAL A 302 4.97 -26.66 19.94
CA VAL A 302 4.80 -27.04 18.53
C VAL A 302 5.31 -28.45 18.27
N LYS A 303 6.43 -28.83 18.87
CA LYS A 303 6.98 -30.18 18.73
C LYS A 303 6.12 -31.28 19.39
N LYS A 304 5.35 -30.91 20.43
CA LYS A 304 4.41 -31.85 21.08
C LYS A 304 3.11 -32.02 20.35
N THR A 305 2.66 -30.98 19.65
CA THR A 305 1.38 -30.97 18.90
C THR A 305 1.46 -31.68 17.57
N ASN A 306 2.31 -32.68 17.42
CA ASN A 306 2.61 -33.47 16.22
C ASN A 306 1.33 -33.84 15.43
N THR A 307 0.70 -32.84 14.82
CA THR A 307 -0.51 -32.93 14.03
C THR A 307 -0.12 -33.03 12.57
N GLN A 308 -0.65 -34.04 11.93
CA GLN A 308 -0.64 -34.38 10.51
C GLN A 308 0.51 -33.82 9.65
N PRO A 309 1.31 -34.66 8.99
CA PRO A 309 2.48 -34.26 8.19
C PRO A 309 2.15 -33.39 6.96
N GLU A 310 0.88 -33.06 6.73
CA GLU A 310 0.41 -32.36 5.54
C GLU A 310 0.22 -30.84 5.74
N ASP A 311 0.36 -30.29 6.96
CA ASP A 311 0.25 -28.83 7.15
C ASP A 311 1.59 -28.14 6.90
N GLU A 312 1.81 -27.67 5.66
CA GLU A 312 2.99 -26.93 5.24
C GLU A 312 3.24 -25.67 6.10
N LEU A 313 2.20 -25.03 6.59
CA LEU A 313 2.32 -23.83 7.43
C LEU A 313 2.81 -24.17 8.84
N HIS A 314 2.41 -25.31 9.36
CA HIS A 314 2.91 -25.82 10.64
C HIS A 314 4.39 -26.25 10.51
N ALA A 315 4.73 -26.94 9.45
CA ALA A 315 6.11 -27.33 9.16
C ALA A 315 7.03 -26.10 9.01
N TYR A 316 6.55 -25.05 8.34
CA TYR A 316 7.29 -23.78 8.24
C TYR A 316 7.50 -23.11 9.60
N TYR A 317 6.47 -23.07 10.46
CA TYR A 317 6.58 -22.50 11.80
C TYR A 317 7.59 -23.25 12.67
N LEU A 318 7.50 -24.59 12.69
CA LEU A 318 8.45 -25.45 13.38
C LEU A 318 9.89 -25.19 12.88
N LYS A 319 10.08 -25.12 11.56
CA LYS A 319 11.39 -24.87 10.97
C LYS A 319 11.98 -23.51 11.36
N CYS A 320 11.15 -22.48 11.44
CA CYS A 320 11.60 -21.16 11.92
C CYS A 320 12.11 -21.26 13.38
N LEU A 321 11.34 -21.91 14.26
CA LEU A 321 11.73 -22.08 15.67
C LEU A 321 12.99 -22.95 15.84
N GLU A 322 13.11 -24.05 15.09
CA GLU A 322 14.32 -24.88 15.08
C GLU A 322 15.57 -24.07 14.70
N ASN A 323 15.47 -23.30 13.62
CA ASN A 323 16.57 -22.46 13.16
C ASN A 323 16.94 -21.39 14.21
N ILE A 324 15.96 -20.81 14.89
CA ILE A 324 16.21 -19.82 15.96
C ILE A 324 16.93 -20.49 17.13
N VAL A 325 16.41 -21.61 17.65
CA VAL A 325 17.01 -22.33 18.76
C VAL A 325 18.45 -22.74 18.43
N GLN A 326 18.67 -23.36 17.27
CA GLN A 326 19.99 -23.78 16.81
C GLN A 326 20.99 -22.62 16.69
N LEU A 327 20.52 -21.41 16.28
CA LEU A 327 21.38 -20.25 16.18
C LEU A 327 21.67 -19.61 17.54
N LEU A 328 20.79 -19.78 18.54
CA LEU A 328 20.94 -19.21 19.87
C LEU A 328 21.78 -20.10 20.78
N ASP A 329 21.83 -21.38 20.54
CA ASP A 329 22.74 -22.29 21.23
C ASP A 329 24.19 -22.03 20.77
#